data_839be6aa07ff5a023e41710be5ab4d67
#
_entry.id   839be6aa07ff5a023e41710be5ab4d67
#
_cell.length_a   1.000
_cell.length_b   1.000
_cell.length_c   1.000
_cell.angle_alpha   90.00
_cell.angle_beta   90.00
_cell.angle_gamma   90.00
#
_symmetry.space_group_name_H-M   'P 1'
#
loop_
_entity.id
_entity.type
_entity.pdbx_description
1 polymer ?
#
loop_
_entity_poly.entity_id
_entity_poly.type
_entity_poly.pdbx_seq_one_letter_code
_entity_poly.pdbx_strand_id
1 'polypeptide(L)'
;MRVLCLNCNRGSSRISGEILEKNADIILLQEWISHKTDQSAIAQDLLNSLGEISSTRYLVTASKQKHITLHKSDRILITQHDSSILINTYFPAGKTTERNEHFQKLSSIIDNLNLTPMLIAGDFNLAPRKEDGWYGNTYSNFTKKSERENFLKFLRKYELYDLGMELDWAPTLERDINGKSSRFRCDLFLLKEDLLELSKMRYDHKFRTQKGLSDHSALLVELEL
;
A
#
# COMPACT_ATOMS: atom_id res chain seq x y z
N MET A 1 -8.00 8.94 -13.34
CA MET A 1 -7.77 7.56 -12.87
C MET A 1 -7.95 7.51 -11.36
N ARG A 2 -8.69 6.52 -10.84
CA ARG A 2 -8.91 6.33 -9.39
C ARG A 2 -8.19 5.06 -8.93
N VAL A 3 -7.35 5.18 -7.89
CA VAL A 3 -6.60 4.06 -7.31
C VAL A 3 -7.03 3.84 -5.86
N LEU A 4 -7.29 2.59 -5.49
CA LEU A 4 -7.50 2.15 -4.11
C LEU A 4 -6.31 1.31 -3.67
N CYS A 5 -5.74 1.62 -2.49
CA CYS A 5 -4.72 0.81 -1.84
C CYS A 5 -5.20 0.40 -0.44
N LEU A 6 -5.11 -0.89 -0.11
CA LEU A 6 -5.61 -1.43 1.17
C LEU A 6 -4.84 -2.68 1.60
N ASN A 7 -4.30 -2.67 2.81
CA ASN A 7 -4.00 -3.91 3.51
C ASN A 7 -5.32 -4.53 4.02
N CYS A 8 -5.70 -5.68 3.48
CA CYS A 8 -7.00 -6.31 3.77
C CYS A 8 -6.97 -7.27 4.97
N ASN A 9 -5.87 -7.32 5.73
CA ASN A 9 -5.71 -8.14 6.95
C ASN A 9 -6.26 -9.57 6.75
N ARG A 10 -5.71 -10.30 5.77
CA ARG A 10 -6.13 -11.66 5.36
C ARG A 10 -7.53 -11.73 4.76
N GLY A 11 -8.21 -10.62 4.59
CA GLY A 11 -9.48 -10.45 3.89
C GLY A 11 -10.65 -11.30 4.41
N SER A 12 -11.82 -10.91 3.97
CA SER A 12 -13.06 -11.69 4.09
C SER A 12 -13.92 -11.42 2.85
N SER A 13 -14.87 -12.29 2.54
CA SER A 13 -15.81 -12.05 1.42
C SER A 13 -16.59 -10.73 1.55
N ARG A 14 -16.77 -10.25 2.78
CA ARG A 14 -17.44 -8.98 3.04
C ARG A 14 -16.65 -7.76 2.57
N ILE A 15 -15.31 -7.83 2.57
CA ILE A 15 -14.46 -6.70 2.18
C ILE A 15 -14.52 -6.44 0.67
N SER A 16 -14.82 -7.46 -0.17
CA SER A 16 -14.88 -7.31 -1.62
C SER A 16 -15.97 -6.33 -2.04
N GLY A 17 -17.18 -6.43 -1.47
CA GLY A 17 -18.26 -5.49 -1.73
C GLY A 17 -17.87 -4.04 -1.43
N GLU A 18 -17.28 -3.81 -0.25
CA GLU A 18 -16.83 -2.47 0.15
C GLU A 18 -15.71 -1.92 -0.74
N ILE A 19 -14.81 -2.77 -1.23
CA ILE A 19 -13.77 -2.38 -2.19
C ILE A 19 -14.40 -1.97 -3.52
N LEU A 20 -15.35 -2.76 -4.05
CA LEU A 20 -16.00 -2.52 -5.33
C LEU A 20 -16.89 -1.27 -5.33
N GLU A 21 -17.54 -0.95 -4.20
CA GLU A 21 -18.30 0.30 -4.03
C GLU A 21 -17.46 1.56 -4.23
N LYS A 22 -16.12 1.48 -4.07
CA LYS A 22 -15.22 2.63 -4.30
C LYS A 22 -15.04 2.96 -5.78
N ASN A 23 -15.49 2.08 -6.68
CA ASN A 23 -15.41 2.25 -8.13
C ASN A 23 -14.01 2.68 -8.60
N ALA A 24 -12.97 2.08 -8.04
CA ALA A 24 -11.60 2.33 -8.43
C ALA A 24 -11.30 1.74 -9.81
N ASP A 25 -10.39 2.36 -10.54
CA ASP A 25 -9.89 1.86 -11.83
C ASP A 25 -8.76 0.86 -11.61
N ILE A 26 -8.01 1.05 -10.51
CA ILE A 26 -6.91 0.18 -10.08
C ILE A 26 -7.05 -0.08 -8.58
N ILE A 27 -6.85 -1.34 -8.17
CA ILE A 27 -6.93 -1.80 -6.79
C ILE A 27 -5.62 -2.51 -6.43
N LEU A 28 -4.98 -2.05 -5.35
CA LEU A 28 -3.73 -2.60 -4.83
C LEU A 28 -3.99 -3.15 -3.42
N LEU A 29 -4.00 -4.48 -3.26
CA LEU A 29 -4.26 -5.13 -1.97
C LEU A 29 -2.98 -5.74 -1.40
N GLN A 30 -2.84 -5.66 -0.07
CA GLN A 30 -1.80 -6.30 0.71
C GLN A 30 -2.44 -7.26 1.73
N GLU A 31 -1.63 -8.16 2.30
CA GLU A 31 -2.06 -9.28 3.15
C GLU A 31 -3.14 -10.16 2.50
N TRP A 32 -3.15 -10.20 1.19
CA TRP A 32 -3.88 -11.17 0.42
C TRP A 32 -3.26 -12.54 0.64
N ILE A 33 -4.04 -13.54 1.08
CA ILE A 33 -3.54 -14.90 1.27
C ILE A 33 -4.32 -15.83 0.35
N SER A 34 -3.78 -16.05 -0.83
CA SER A 34 -4.44 -16.71 -1.97
C SER A 34 -4.97 -18.15 -1.74
N HIS A 35 -4.59 -18.81 -0.65
CA HIS A 35 -5.04 -20.17 -0.35
C HIS A 35 -6.25 -20.25 0.61
N LYS A 36 -6.80 -19.14 1.06
CA LYS A 36 -8.03 -19.12 1.87
C LYS A 36 -9.27 -18.99 0.97
N THR A 37 -10.31 -19.74 1.29
CA THR A 37 -11.58 -19.79 0.53
C THR A 37 -12.21 -18.41 0.34
N ASP A 38 -12.20 -17.57 1.37
CA ASP A 38 -12.78 -16.22 1.29
C ASP A 38 -12.06 -15.31 0.30
N GLN A 39 -10.77 -15.51 0.12
CA GLN A 39 -9.98 -14.68 -0.81
C GLN A 39 -10.09 -15.11 -2.26
N SER A 40 -10.43 -16.37 -2.51
CA SER A 40 -10.82 -16.82 -3.85
C SER A 40 -12.11 -16.13 -4.30
N ALA A 41 -13.07 -15.91 -3.40
CA ALA A 41 -14.27 -15.16 -3.70
C ALA A 41 -13.97 -13.69 -4.00
N ILE A 42 -13.13 -13.02 -3.19
CA ILE A 42 -12.67 -11.64 -3.46
C ILE A 42 -12.00 -11.55 -4.84
N ALA A 43 -11.11 -12.50 -5.18
CA ALA A 43 -10.43 -12.51 -6.48
C ALA A 43 -11.43 -12.63 -7.62
N GLN A 44 -12.43 -13.49 -7.48
CA GLN A 44 -13.44 -13.69 -8.51
C GLN A 44 -14.31 -12.44 -8.68
N ASP A 45 -14.72 -11.79 -7.59
CA ASP A 45 -15.49 -10.55 -7.63
C ASP A 45 -14.70 -9.43 -8.31
N LEU A 46 -13.40 -9.28 -7.96
CA LEU A 46 -12.51 -8.30 -8.59
C LEU A 46 -12.32 -8.59 -10.08
N LEU A 47 -12.10 -9.87 -10.46
CA LEU A 47 -11.95 -10.26 -11.86
C LEU A 47 -13.23 -9.96 -12.67
N ASN A 48 -14.38 -10.29 -12.11
CA ASN A 48 -15.68 -10.04 -12.75
C ASN A 48 -15.93 -8.53 -12.94
N SER A 49 -15.43 -7.69 -12.03
CA SER A 49 -15.69 -6.24 -12.05
C SER A 49 -14.64 -5.45 -12.81
N LEU A 50 -13.36 -5.84 -12.74
CA LEU A 50 -12.25 -5.08 -13.30
C LEU A 50 -11.66 -5.73 -14.55
N GLY A 51 -11.63 -7.05 -14.63
CA GLY A 51 -11.20 -7.80 -15.81
C GLY A 51 -9.75 -8.27 -15.78
N GLU A 52 -8.81 -7.49 -15.27
CA GLU A 52 -7.38 -7.85 -15.23
C GLU A 52 -6.86 -7.98 -13.80
N ILE A 53 -6.23 -9.12 -13.48
CA ILE A 53 -5.66 -9.39 -12.15
C ILE A 53 -4.25 -9.98 -12.26
N SER A 54 -3.33 -9.40 -11.47
CA SER A 54 -2.05 -10.02 -11.11
C SER A 54 -1.99 -10.24 -9.61
N SER A 55 -1.49 -11.40 -9.16
CA SER A 55 -1.40 -11.71 -7.74
C SER A 55 -0.13 -12.46 -7.37
N THR A 56 0.27 -12.33 -6.10
CA THR A 56 1.32 -13.10 -5.43
C THR A 56 0.72 -13.82 -4.23
N ARG A 57 1.56 -14.32 -3.32
CA ARG A 57 1.09 -14.88 -2.05
C ARG A 57 0.39 -13.83 -1.17
N TYR A 58 0.86 -12.58 -1.19
CA TYR A 58 0.39 -11.52 -0.28
C TYR A 58 -0.18 -10.30 -0.98
N LEU A 59 -0.09 -10.21 -2.31
CA LEU A 59 -0.46 -9.02 -3.04
C LEU A 59 -1.45 -9.33 -4.16
N VAL A 60 -2.35 -8.37 -4.41
CA VAL A 60 -3.18 -8.33 -5.63
C VAL A 60 -3.08 -6.94 -6.23
N THR A 61 -2.89 -6.90 -7.54
CA THR A 61 -3.15 -5.72 -8.38
C THR A 61 -4.26 -6.10 -9.35
N ALA A 62 -5.39 -5.40 -9.27
CA ALA A 62 -6.51 -5.56 -10.19
C ALA A 62 -6.80 -4.24 -10.90
N SER A 63 -7.19 -4.27 -12.19
CA SER A 63 -7.42 -3.06 -12.99
C SER A 63 -8.46 -3.25 -14.08
N LYS A 64 -9.16 -2.16 -14.44
CA LYS A 64 -10.07 -2.09 -15.59
C LYS A 64 -9.31 -2.13 -16.92
N GLN A 65 -8.08 -1.61 -16.94
CA GLN A 65 -7.21 -1.61 -18.10
C GLN A 65 -6.30 -2.84 -18.10
N LYS A 66 -5.93 -3.31 -19.28
CA LYS A 66 -4.91 -4.36 -19.42
C LYS A 66 -3.60 -3.90 -18.83
N HIS A 67 -2.90 -4.83 -18.20
CA HIS A 67 -1.57 -4.59 -17.69
C HIS A 67 -0.63 -5.77 -17.91
N ILE A 68 0.66 -5.50 -17.91
CA ILE A 68 1.72 -6.51 -17.99
C ILE A 68 2.38 -6.62 -16.64
N THR A 69 2.59 -7.83 -16.15
CA THR A 69 3.38 -8.06 -14.94
C THR A 69 4.87 -8.07 -15.29
N LEU A 70 5.61 -7.08 -14.79
CA LEU A 70 7.06 -6.95 -15.01
C LEU A 70 7.89 -7.69 -13.95
N HIS A 71 7.40 -7.72 -12.71
CA HIS A 71 8.03 -8.46 -11.61
C HIS A 71 7.00 -9.01 -10.65
N LYS A 72 7.27 -10.22 -10.14
CA LYS A 72 6.41 -10.92 -9.19
C LYS A 72 7.24 -11.64 -8.14
N SER A 73 7.09 -11.22 -6.90
CA SER A 73 7.59 -11.91 -5.70
C SER A 73 6.55 -11.81 -4.60
N ASP A 74 6.71 -12.55 -3.50
CA ASP A 74 5.68 -12.61 -2.45
C ASP A 74 5.20 -11.24 -1.96
N ARG A 75 6.12 -10.25 -1.89
CA ARG A 75 5.89 -8.93 -1.29
C ARG A 75 6.12 -7.73 -2.22
N ILE A 76 6.45 -7.97 -3.49
CA ILE A 76 6.63 -6.94 -4.50
C ILE A 76 5.96 -7.43 -5.78
N LEU A 77 5.01 -6.63 -6.28
CA LEU A 77 4.32 -6.86 -7.54
C LEU A 77 4.40 -5.60 -8.37
N ILE A 78 5.05 -5.69 -9.54
CA ILE A 78 5.23 -4.56 -10.46
C ILE A 78 4.41 -4.82 -11.71
N THR A 79 3.54 -3.90 -12.03
CA THR A 79 2.68 -3.94 -13.22
C THR A 79 2.89 -2.70 -14.07
N GLN A 80 2.80 -2.88 -15.38
CA GLN A 80 2.82 -1.79 -16.36
C GLN A 80 1.42 -1.65 -16.97
N HIS A 81 0.88 -0.44 -16.88
CA HIS A 81 -0.39 -0.02 -17.45
C HIS A 81 -0.08 1.04 -18.52
N ASP A 82 -0.18 0.68 -19.80
CA ASP A 82 0.35 1.48 -20.92
C ASP A 82 1.81 1.88 -20.67
N SER A 83 2.12 3.16 -20.49
CA SER A 83 3.46 3.66 -20.17
C SER A 83 3.73 3.80 -18.66
N SER A 84 2.73 3.57 -17.80
CA SER A 84 2.79 3.83 -16.37
C SER A 84 3.23 2.60 -15.59
N ILE A 85 4.26 2.72 -14.77
CA ILE A 85 4.77 1.65 -13.89
C ILE A 85 4.19 1.82 -12.49
N LEU A 86 3.47 0.80 -12.03
CA LEU A 86 2.85 0.73 -10.72
C LEU A 86 3.49 -0.38 -9.88
N ILE A 87 3.79 -0.06 -8.63
CA ILE A 87 4.39 -1.02 -7.68
C ILE A 87 3.46 -1.17 -6.47
N ASN A 88 2.95 -2.37 -6.29
CA ASN A 88 2.26 -2.80 -5.07
C ASN A 88 3.27 -3.51 -4.18
N THR A 89 3.42 -3.07 -2.92
CA THR A 89 4.41 -3.63 -2.00
C THR A 89 3.85 -3.86 -0.60
N TYR A 90 4.38 -4.89 0.08
CA TYR A 90 4.05 -5.20 1.46
C TYR A 90 5.34 -5.46 2.24
N PHE A 91 5.75 -4.49 3.05
CA PHE A 91 6.96 -4.58 3.85
C PHE A 91 6.81 -5.55 5.03
N PRO A 92 7.89 -6.22 5.45
CA PRO A 92 7.84 -7.06 6.65
C PRO A 92 7.45 -6.26 7.89
N ALA A 93 6.51 -6.81 8.70
CA ALA A 93 6.14 -6.23 10.00
C ALA A 93 7.20 -6.46 11.10
N GLY A 94 8.25 -7.21 10.80
CA GLY A 94 9.25 -7.68 11.75
C GLY A 94 10.30 -6.65 12.12
N LYS A 95 11.57 -7.06 12.00
CA LYS A 95 12.73 -6.29 12.45
C LYS A 95 13.10 -5.17 11.46
N THR A 96 13.76 -4.12 11.97
CA THR A 96 14.38 -3.04 11.18
C THR A 96 15.26 -3.57 10.03
N THR A 97 16.03 -4.64 10.27
CA THR A 97 16.89 -5.26 9.26
C THR A 97 16.08 -5.78 8.08
N GLU A 98 14.97 -6.48 8.33
CA GLU A 98 14.10 -7.04 7.29
C GLU A 98 13.47 -5.95 6.41
N ARG A 99 13.06 -4.82 7.01
CA ARG A 99 12.52 -3.68 6.24
C ARG A 99 13.60 -2.99 5.41
N ASN A 100 14.82 -2.83 5.96
CA ASN A 100 15.94 -2.28 5.21
C ASN A 100 16.35 -3.19 4.04
N GLU A 101 16.40 -4.50 4.24
CA GLU A 101 16.63 -5.48 3.17
C GLU A 101 15.55 -5.41 2.08
N HIS A 102 14.28 -5.18 2.49
CA HIS A 102 13.20 -5.02 1.54
C HIS A 102 13.35 -3.75 0.68
N PHE A 103 13.78 -2.62 1.26
CA PHE A 103 14.13 -1.41 0.49
C PHE A 103 15.24 -1.67 -0.51
N GLN A 104 16.30 -2.36 -0.09
CA GLN A 104 17.42 -2.72 -0.98
C GLN A 104 16.96 -3.61 -2.13
N LYS A 105 16.15 -4.63 -1.82
CA LYS A 105 15.58 -5.54 -2.82
C LYS A 105 14.69 -4.79 -3.81
N LEU A 106 13.79 -3.93 -3.33
CA LEU A 106 12.90 -3.12 -4.17
C LEU A 106 13.72 -2.21 -5.09
N SER A 107 14.72 -1.50 -4.53
CA SER A 107 15.62 -0.65 -5.32
C SER A 107 16.37 -1.46 -6.38
N SER A 108 16.94 -2.62 -6.03
CA SER A 108 17.67 -3.46 -6.98
C SER A 108 16.77 -3.93 -8.15
N ILE A 109 15.50 -4.24 -7.86
CA ILE A 109 14.56 -4.66 -8.92
C ILE A 109 14.25 -3.49 -9.85
N ILE A 110 13.97 -2.29 -9.31
CA ILE A 110 13.69 -1.09 -10.09
C ILE A 110 14.89 -0.75 -10.97
N ASP A 111 16.10 -0.75 -10.41
CA ASP A 111 17.34 -0.43 -11.13
C ASP A 111 17.65 -1.47 -12.22
N ASN A 112 17.59 -2.77 -11.90
CA ASN A 112 17.90 -3.85 -12.84
C ASN A 112 16.94 -3.91 -14.03
N LEU A 113 15.67 -3.54 -13.81
CA LEU A 113 14.67 -3.46 -14.88
C LEU A 113 14.61 -2.08 -15.55
N ASN A 114 15.46 -1.15 -15.13
CA ASN A 114 15.52 0.24 -15.62
C ASN A 114 14.14 0.91 -15.61
N LEU A 115 13.41 0.79 -14.49
CA LEU A 115 12.05 1.30 -14.36
C LEU A 115 12.03 2.73 -13.81
N THR A 116 11.05 3.50 -14.25
CA THR A 116 10.66 4.78 -13.66
C THR A 116 9.26 4.62 -13.05
N PRO A 117 9.14 4.32 -11.74
CA PRO A 117 7.84 4.14 -11.14
C PRO A 117 7.01 5.41 -11.18
N MET A 118 5.76 5.34 -11.68
CA MET A 118 4.77 6.41 -11.56
C MET A 118 4.25 6.48 -10.12
N LEU A 119 3.95 5.32 -9.55
CA LEU A 119 3.53 5.20 -8.16
C LEU A 119 4.07 3.92 -7.50
N ILE A 120 4.28 4.00 -6.19
CA ILE A 120 4.55 2.86 -5.30
C ILE A 120 3.59 2.98 -4.12
N ALA A 121 2.72 1.98 -3.92
CA ALA A 121 1.78 2.01 -2.81
C ALA A 121 1.74 0.69 -2.05
N GLY A 122 1.32 0.73 -0.79
CA GLY A 122 1.19 -0.46 0.04
C GLY A 122 1.36 -0.21 1.52
N ASP A 123 1.42 -1.29 2.28
CA ASP A 123 1.78 -1.27 3.69
C ASP A 123 3.30 -1.37 3.85
N PHE A 124 3.92 -0.28 4.24
CA PHE A 124 5.36 -0.17 4.45
C PHE A 124 5.80 -0.64 5.84
N ASN A 125 4.86 -0.89 6.74
CA ASN A 125 5.14 -1.27 8.13
C ASN A 125 6.20 -0.38 8.80
N LEU A 126 6.23 0.90 8.45
CA LEU A 126 7.08 1.92 9.05
C LEU A 126 6.32 3.25 9.18
N ALA A 127 6.71 4.05 10.17
CA ALA A 127 6.27 5.43 10.32
C ALA A 127 7.28 6.36 9.64
N PRO A 128 6.92 7.04 8.52
CA PRO A 128 7.83 7.92 7.77
C PRO A 128 8.43 9.04 8.61
N ARG A 129 7.61 9.65 9.45
CA ARG A 129 8.02 10.65 10.45
C ARG A 129 7.92 10.04 11.85
N LYS A 130 8.53 10.70 12.84
CA LYS A 130 8.40 10.30 14.24
C LYS A 130 6.95 10.39 14.71
N GLU A 131 6.25 11.42 14.25
CA GLU A 131 4.85 11.75 14.57
C GLU A 131 3.86 10.75 13.94
N ASP A 132 4.29 9.98 12.95
CA ASP A 132 3.47 8.97 12.27
C ASP A 132 3.35 7.65 13.06
N GLY A 133 3.99 7.54 14.22
CA GLY A 133 3.92 6.35 15.06
C GLY A 133 3.78 6.67 16.55
N TRP A 134 2.72 6.13 17.19
CA TRP A 134 2.41 6.34 18.60
C TRP A 134 2.22 5.02 19.35
N TYR A 135 2.62 5.00 20.61
CA TYR A 135 2.33 3.94 21.57
C TYR A 135 1.85 4.55 22.88
N GLY A 136 0.57 4.40 23.19
CA GLY A 136 -0.09 5.18 24.22
C GLY A 136 0.02 6.68 23.90
N ASN A 137 0.58 7.46 24.82
CA ASN A 137 0.74 8.92 24.70
C ASN A 137 2.15 9.35 24.29
N THR A 138 3.00 8.42 23.83
CA THR A 138 4.38 8.72 23.41
C THR A 138 4.62 8.29 21.97
N TYR A 139 5.62 8.89 21.34
CA TYR A 139 6.07 8.42 20.03
C TYR A 139 6.63 7.00 20.11
N SER A 140 6.27 6.19 19.14
CA SER A 140 6.75 4.81 19.06
C SER A 140 8.22 4.75 18.63
N ASN A 141 8.96 3.82 19.24
CA ASN A 141 10.32 3.48 18.83
C ASN A 141 10.37 2.29 17.84
N PHE A 142 9.24 1.86 17.31
CA PHE A 142 9.15 0.75 16.36
C PHE A 142 9.96 1.04 15.10
N THR A 143 9.75 2.21 14.46
CA THR A 143 10.55 2.67 13.33
C THR A 143 11.78 3.43 13.83
N LYS A 144 12.96 2.98 13.44
CA LYS A 144 14.22 3.60 13.84
C LYS A 144 14.55 4.81 12.95
N LYS A 145 15.41 5.71 13.45
CA LYS A 145 15.88 6.88 12.69
C LYS A 145 16.53 6.46 11.35
N SER A 146 17.36 5.42 11.37
CA SER A 146 18.01 4.90 10.16
C SER A 146 17.03 4.39 9.09
N GLU A 147 15.89 3.83 9.48
CA GLU A 147 14.84 3.42 8.53
C GLU A 147 14.19 4.62 7.86
N ARG A 148 13.91 5.69 8.62
CA ARG A 148 13.38 6.95 8.06
C ARG A 148 14.37 7.60 7.11
N GLU A 149 15.67 7.59 7.45
CA GLU A 149 16.73 8.09 6.57
C GLU A 149 16.83 7.28 5.26
N ASN A 150 16.70 5.95 5.35
CA ASN A 150 16.68 5.09 4.17
C ASN A 150 15.42 5.33 3.31
N PHE A 151 14.27 5.51 3.94
CA PHE A 151 13.03 5.88 3.26
C PHE A 151 13.18 7.21 2.50
N LEU A 152 13.72 8.26 3.14
CA LEU A 152 13.96 9.55 2.49
C LEU A 152 14.97 9.46 1.33
N LYS A 153 16.03 8.63 1.47
CA LYS A 153 16.95 8.36 0.36
C LYS A 153 16.27 7.66 -0.80
N PHE A 154 15.36 6.71 -0.50
CA PHE A 154 14.58 6.01 -1.50
C PHE A 154 13.66 6.97 -2.27
N LEU A 155 12.92 7.84 -1.58
CA LEU A 155 12.08 8.86 -2.20
C LEU A 155 12.88 9.74 -3.17
N ARG A 156 13.99 10.32 -2.71
CA ARG A 156 14.85 11.18 -3.53
C ARG A 156 15.42 10.47 -4.76
N LYS A 157 15.81 9.20 -4.60
CA LYS A 157 16.41 8.42 -5.70
C LYS A 157 15.45 8.24 -6.87
N TYR A 158 14.16 8.04 -6.58
CA TYR A 158 13.14 7.77 -7.59
C TYR A 158 12.21 8.96 -7.84
N GLU A 159 12.50 10.15 -7.29
CA GLU A 159 11.72 11.38 -7.41
C GLU A 159 10.24 11.15 -7.02
N LEU A 160 10.06 10.52 -5.85
CA LEU A 160 8.76 10.17 -5.31
C LEU A 160 8.40 11.05 -4.12
N TYR A 161 7.12 11.34 -3.97
CA TYR A 161 6.55 12.07 -2.86
C TYR A 161 5.49 11.23 -2.13
N ASP A 162 5.47 11.27 -0.81
CA ASP A 162 4.46 10.61 0.02
C ASP A 162 3.23 11.51 0.13
N LEU A 163 2.15 11.19 -0.59
CA LEU A 163 0.93 11.99 -0.62
C LEU A 163 0.27 12.17 0.75
N GLY A 164 0.48 11.23 1.68
CA GLY A 164 -0.03 11.34 3.03
C GLY A 164 0.59 12.48 3.86
N MET A 165 1.65 13.11 3.36
CA MET A 165 2.27 14.29 3.99
C MET A 165 1.42 15.56 3.85
N GLU A 166 0.54 15.61 2.84
CA GLU A 166 -0.38 16.74 2.58
C GLU A 166 -1.67 16.67 3.40
N LEU A 167 -1.90 15.55 4.09
CA LEU A 167 -3.11 15.32 4.86
C LEU A 167 -2.89 15.61 6.35
N ASP A 168 -3.98 15.99 7.03
CA ASP A 168 -4.00 15.97 8.49
C ASP A 168 -3.63 14.59 9.01
N TRP A 169 -2.84 14.55 10.09
CA TRP A 169 -2.39 13.30 10.65
C TRP A 169 -3.56 12.42 11.08
N ALA A 170 -3.59 11.21 10.55
CA ALA A 170 -4.49 10.15 10.95
C ALA A 170 -3.80 8.78 10.87
N PRO A 171 -4.06 7.87 11.83
CA PRO A 171 -3.49 6.53 11.74
C PRO A 171 -4.19 5.74 10.63
N THR A 172 -3.40 5.03 9.83
CA THR A 172 -3.92 4.03 8.90
C THR A 172 -4.07 2.66 9.56
N LEU A 173 -3.30 2.40 10.61
CA LEU A 173 -3.37 1.21 11.47
C LEU A 173 -3.55 1.63 12.93
N GLU A 174 -4.48 0.99 13.64
CA GLU A 174 -4.67 1.16 15.08
C GLU A 174 -5.02 -0.17 15.74
N ARG A 175 -4.26 -0.51 16.79
CA ARG A 175 -4.43 -1.75 17.55
C ARG A 175 -4.23 -1.50 19.04
N ASP A 176 -4.90 -2.27 19.89
CA ASP A 176 -4.50 -2.38 21.29
C ASP A 176 -3.34 -3.38 21.43
N ILE A 177 -2.28 -2.96 22.10
CA ILE A 177 -1.14 -3.81 22.43
C ILE A 177 -0.88 -3.67 23.93
N ASN A 178 -1.18 -4.73 24.69
CA ASN A 178 -1.01 -4.76 26.15
C ASN A 178 -1.74 -3.60 26.88
N GLY A 179 -2.98 -3.31 26.48
CA GLY A 179 -3.80 -2.25 27.06
C GLY A 179 -3.39 -0.83 26.67
N LYS A 180 -2.56 -0.67 25.64
CA LYS A 180 -2.16 0.63 25.10
C LYS A 180 -2.50 0.72 23.63
N SER A 181 -3.10 1.84 23.22
CA SER A 181 -3.32 2.12 21.80
C SER A 181 -1.99 2.27 21.06
N SER A 182 -1.83 1.52 19.99
CA SER A 182 -0.71 1.59 19.06
C SER A 182 -1.25 2.10 17.73
N ARG A 183 -0.81 3.29 17.28
CA ARG A 183 -1.35 4.01 16.13
C ARG A 183 -0.24 4.36 15.17
N PHE A 184 -0.38 3.99 13.90
CA PHE A 184 0.61 4.22 12.86
C PHE A 184 -0.03 4.72 11.57
N ARG A 185 0.64 5.65 10.91
CA ARG A 185 0.48 5.90 9.48
C ARG A 185 1.58 5.10 8.77
N CYS A 186 1.25 3.91 8.32
CA CYS A 186 2.19 2.96 7.71
C CYS A 186 1.78 2.47 6.33
N ASP A 187 0.54 2.73 5.94
CA ASP A 187 0.09 2.54 4.57
C ASP A 187 0.39 3.83 3.81
N LEU A 188 1.19 3.72 2.75
CA LEU A 188 1.71 4.87 2.03
C LEU A 188 1.36 4.81 0.55
N PHE A 189 1.20 5.99 -0.05
CA PHE A 189 1.06 6.18 -1.48
C PHE A 189 2.12 7.17 -1.94
N LEU A 190 3.15 6.62 -2.58
CA LEU A 190 4.26 7.40 -3.12
C LEU A 190 3.98 7.65 -4.60
N LEU A 191 3.94 8.90 -4.98
CA LEU A 191 3.65 9.34 -6.34
C LEU A 191 4.85 10.11 -6.91
N LYS A 192 5.07 10.01 -8.21
CA LYS A 192 6.08 10.81 -8.90
C LYS A 192 5.80 12.30 -8.67
N GLU A 193 6.84 13.09 -8.35
CA GLU A 193 6.70 14.49 -7.91
C GLU A 193 6.00 15.37 -8.95
N ASP A 194 6.22 15.14 -10.25
CA ASP A 194 5.59 15.88 -11.34
C ASP A 194 4.08 15.67 -11.48
N LEU A 195 3.50 14.69 -10.77
CA LEU A 195 2.07 14.39 -10.77
C LEU A 195 1.33 14.93 -9.53
N LEU A 196 2.01 15.62 -8.63
CA LEU A 196 1.42 16.06 -7.35
C LEU A 196 0.22 16.97 -7.55
N GLU A 197 0.35 17.99 -8.40
CA GLU A 197 -0.71 18.97 -8.71
C GLU A 197 -1.95 18.33 -9.35
N LEU A 198 -1.79 17.14 -9.95
CA LEU A 198 -2.84 16.37 -10.61
C LEU A 198 -3.46 15.32 -9.69
N SER A 199 -3.08 15.31 -8.42
CA SER A 199 -3.47 14.26 -7.49
C SER A 199 -4.30 14.78 -6.32
N LYS A 200 -5.26 13.96 -5.89
CA LYS A 200 -6.00 14.14 -4.64
C LYS A 200 -6.05 12.82 -3.88
N MET A 201 -5.64 12.83 -2.63
CA MET A 201 -5.67 11.66 -1.77
C MET A 201 -6.56 11.87 -0.56
N ARG A 202 -7.19 10.79 -0.10
CA ARG A 202 -7.89 10.73 1.18
C ARG A 202 -7.80 9.34 1.79
N TYR A 203 -7.90 9.27 3.11
CA TYR A 203 -8.09 8.01 3.83
C TYR A 203 -9.57 7.62 3.88
N ASP A 204 -9.86 6.33 3.73
CA ASP A 204 -11.18 5.78 4.07
C ASP A 204 -11.04 4.91 5.33
N HIS A 205 -11.31 5.53 6.46
CA HIS A 205 -11.20 4.90 7.77
C HIS A 205 -12.32 3.88 8.04
N LYS A 206 -13.39 3.83 7.22
CA LYS A 206 -14.47 2.84 7.34
C LYS A 206 -13.90 1.43 7.36
N PHE A 207 -12.91 1.14 6.51
CA PHE A 207 -12.27 -0.16 6.47
C PHE A 207 -11.67 -0.58 7.81
N ARG A 208 -11.05 0.35 8.54
CA ARG A 208 -10.43 0.10 9.84
C ARG A 208 -11.43 0.13 10.99
N THR A 209 -12.42 1.00 10.95
CA THR A 209 -13.33 1.24 12.07
C THR A 209 -14.56 0.35 12.06
N GLN A 210 -14.95 -0.19 10.89
CA GLN A 210 -16.10 -1.09 10.77
C GLN A 210 -15.66 -2.53 11.02
N LYS A 211 -16.27 -3.16 12.02
CA LYS A 211 -15.97 -4.55 12.41
C LYS A 211 -16.10 -5.53 11.21
N GLY A 212 -15.08 -6.35 11.03
CA GLY A 212 -15.07 -7.45 10.04
C GLY A 212 -14.60 -7.05 8.64
N LEU A 213 -14.02 -5.84 8.46
CA LEU A 213 -13.37 -5.46 7.22
C LEU A 213 -11.85 -5.64 7.32
N SER A 214 -11.13 -4.64 7.83
CA SER A 214 -9.69 -4.69 8.03
C SER A 214 -9.34 -4.03 9.38
N ASP A 215 -8.10 -4.05 9.80
CA ASP A 215 -7.55 -3.19 10.84
C ASP A 215 -6.73 -2.03 10.23
N HIS A 216 -6.71 -1.94 8.89
CA HIS A 216 -6.13 -0.84 8.14
C HIS A 216 -7.19 0.04 7.47
N SER A 217 -6.87 1.32 7.29
CA SER A 217 -7.63 2.26 6.47
C SER A 217 -7.23 2.13 5.01
N ALA A 218 -8.19 2.29 4.09
CA ALA A 218 -7.85 2.37 2.68
C ALA A 218 -7.33 3.76 2.32
N LEU A 219 -6.44 3.81 1.31
CA LEU A 219 -6.00 5.02 0.64
C LEU A 219 -6.75 5.11 -0.69
N LEU A 220 -7.43 6.21 -0.92
CA LEU A 220 -8.11 6.52 -2.17
C LEU A 220 -7.42 7.71 -2.81
N VAL A 221 -6.91 7.50 -4.03
CA VAL A 221 -6.20 8.52 -4.81
C VAL A 221 -6.91 8.72 -6.14
N GLU A 222 -7.16 9.96 -6.48
CA GLU A 222 -7.65 10.39 -7.78
C GLU A 222 -6.52 11.10 -8.51
N LEU A 223 -6.25 10.70 -9.76
CA LEU A 223 -5.23 11.26 -10.63
C LEU A 223 -5.90 11.78 -11.90
N GLU A 224 -5.70 13.05 -12.21
CA GLU A 224 -6.14 13.72 -13.45
C GLU A 224 -5.01 13.56 -14.50
N LEU A 225 -4.98 12.39 -15.19
CA LEU A 225 -3.97 12.04 -16.20
C LEU A 225 -4.53 12.23 -17.60
#